data_2b0273ef1bd7cf87388e7f6567d0c9e1
#
_entry.id   2b0273ef1bd7cf87388e7f6567d0c9e1
#
_cell.length_a   1.000
_cell.length_b   1.000
_cell.length_c   1.000
_cell.angle_alpha   90.00
_cell.angle_beta   90.00
_cell.angle_gamma   90.00
#
_symmetry.space_group_name_H-M   'P 1'
#
loop_
_entity.id
_entity.type
_entity.pdbx_description
1 polymer ?
#
loop_
_entity_poly.entity_id
_entity_poly.type
_entity_poly.pdbx_seq_one_letter_code
_entity_poly.pdbx_strand_id
1 'polypeptide(L)'
;MRVQGLGLPILVFPIALSALAAQSELRKQSDAHQMFLLRDALSRRPRSSDFYVGEVACAFNKSSTCEETFQKVLAVEPKPSVAKRMHEMLAAVALREGRYRRALQEIDALLLVDPNDSDAKGSRPLIEVLSHFPDQAVQGASKASVQMDDGKLPLLINGTRASYFFDSGANLSTLSESDALRFGMEIQEPKSGGVSTDISGNRVSFGVAVAKSLVLGGIELRNVAFLVVGNEQQPFVDMEPGQRGLIGLPVLRAFGSMTWTRDGVFEADRSPATSNLSAANICFDDLYLITQASFERHALPFVLDTGAATSELWPKFAGVARDLVRKSGTHESHTVIGMGGNQKFEATLLPKVVLNLGGMSAALQPAHILKTQQRDAGKWFYGNLGIDLLRQAQSVTINFKTMTLQLYNAIDRRMRRE
;
A
#
# COMPACT_ATOMS: atom_id res chain seq x y z
N MET A 1 -58.00 47.65 -20.21
CA MET A 1 -57.63 46.32 -19.75
C MET A 1 -56.09 46.25 -19.74
N ARG A 2 -55.49 46.27 -18.53
CA ARG A 2 -54.04 46.10 -18.35
C ARG A 2 -53.79 44.62 -18.03
N VAL A 3 -53.00 43.95 -18.84
CA VAL A 3 -52.49 42.58 -18.56
C VAL A 3 -51.19 42.71 -17.78
N GLN A 4 -51.23 42.30 -16.53
CA GLN A 4 -50.05 42.17 -15.68
C GLN A 4 -49.32 40.88 -16.04
N GLY A 5 -48.08 41.01 -16.52
CA GLY A 5 -47.16 39.87 -16.67
C GLY A 5 -46.63 39.42 -15.34
N LEU A 6 -46.90 38.17 -14.94
CA LEU A 6 -46.29 37.51 -13.84
C LEU A 6 -44.83 37.06 -14.27
N GLY A 7 -43.85 37.72 -13.69
CA GLY A 7 -42.47 37.27 -13.79
C GLY A 7 -42.25 36.09 -12.84
N LEU A 8 -41.93 34.91 -13.37
CA LEU A 8 -41.40 33.79 -12.58
C LEU A 8 -39.96 34.12 -12.14
N PRO A 9 -39.57 33.94 -10.90
CA PRO A 9 -38.18 34.10 -10.47
C PRO A 9 -37.40 32.90 -10.92
N ILE A 10 -36.30 33.17 -11.61
CA ILE A 10 -35.28 32.17 -12.02
C ILE A 10 -34.52 31.71 -10.78
N LEU A 11 -34.89 30.55 -10.21
CA LEU A 11 -34.28 29.91 -9.05
C LEU A 11 -33.27 28.81 -9.48
N VAL A 12 -32.60 28.97 -10.65
CA VAL A 12 -31.73 27.94 -11.24
C VAL A 12 -30.26 28.18 -10.90
N PHE A 13 -29.84 29.37 -10.48
CA PHE A 13 -28.43 29.74 -10.31
C PHE A 13 -27.68 29.15 -9.08
N PRO A 14 -28.26 28.93 -7.89
CA PRO A 14 -27.48 28.44 -6.74
C PRO A 14 -27.14 26.93 -6.82
N ILE A 15 -27.95 26.11 -7.49
CA ILE A 15 -27.73 24.67 -7.59
C ILE A 15 -26.58 24.32 -8.53
N ALA A 16 -26.45 25.03 -9.65
CA ALA A 16 -25.37 24.82 -10.60
C ALA A 16 -23.99 25.23 -10.04
N LEU A 17 -23.92 26.35 -9.32
CA LEU A 17 -22.68 26.80 -8.67
C LEU A 17 -22.21 25.83 -7.55
N SER A 18 -23.13 25.30 -6.78
CA SER A 18 -22.82 24.33 -5.73
C SER A 18 -22.34 22.99 -6.28
N ALA A 19 -22.89 22.54 -7.41
CA ALA A 19 -22.46 21.33 -8.11
C ALA A 19 -21.05 21.48 -8.73
N LEU A 20 -20.74 22.63 -9.33
CA LEU A 20 -19.41 22.93 -9.89
C LEU A 20 -18.33 23.02 -8.77
N ALA A 21 -18.63 23.70 -7.68
CA ALA A 21 -17.72 23.79 -6.53
C ALA A 21 -17.47 22.41 -5.92
N ALA A 22 -18.52 21.57 -5.85
CA ALA A 22 -18.43 20.20 -5.36
C ALA A 22 -17.52 19.33 -6.25
N GLN A 23 -17.65 19.42 -7.56
CA GLN A 23 -16.84 18.65 -8.51
C GLN A 23 -15.38 19.14 -8.51
N SER A 24 -15.15 20.44 -8.32
CA SER A 24 -13.82 21.01 -8.16
C SER A 24 -13.11 20.49 -6.89
N GLU A 25 -13.85 20.32 -5.77
CA GLU A 25 -13.29 19.75 -4.53
C GLU A 25 -12.90 18.29 -4.70
N LEU A 26 -13.77 17.45 -5.28
CA LEU A 26 -13.48 16.04 -5.53
C LEU A 26 -12.24 15.88 -6.42
N ARG A 27 -12.18 16.67 -7.49
CA ARG A 27 -11.02 16.68 -8.39
C ARG A 27 -9.74 17.06 -7.65
N LYS A 28 -9.76 18.12 -6.85
CA LYS A 28 -8.60 18.56 -6.07
C LYS A 28 -8.11 17.47 -5.12
N GLN A 29 -9.01 16.74 -4.48
CA GLN A 29 -8.65 15.66 -3.56
C GLN A 29 -8.09 14.44 -4.28
N SER A 30 -8.68 14.07 -5.43
CA SER A 30 -8.19 13.02 -6.31
C SER A 30 -6.80 13.36 -6.86
N ASP A 31 -6.63 14.53 -7.48
CA ASP A 31 -5.35 14.99 -8.03
C ASP A 31 -4.24 15.12 -6.96
N ALA A 32 -4.62 15.29 -5.69
CA ALA A 32 -3.71 15.37 -4.53
C ALA A 32 -3.54 14.04 -3.79
N HIS A 33 -4.04 12.93 -4.31
CA HIS A 33 -3.96 11.59 -3.70
C HIS A 33 -4.50 11.54 -2.25
N GLN A 34 -5.53 12.35 -1.95
CA GLN A 34 -6.10 12.46 -0.61
C GLN A 34 -7.34 11.56 -0.46
N MET A 35 -7.14 10.25 -0.56
CA MET A 35 -8.22 9.25 -0.64
C MET A 35 -9.16 9.28 0.56
N PHE A 36 -8.69 9.56 1.78
CA PHE A 36 -9.54 9.71 2.97
C PHE A 36 -10.47 10.92 2.85
N LEU A 37 -9.96 12.06 2.37
CA LEU A 37 -10.78 13.26 2.17
C LEU A 37 -11.75 13.09 1.00
N LEU A 38 -11.33 12.42 -0.08
CA LEU A 38 -12.17 12.09 -1.21
C LEU A 38 -13.34 11.19 -0.79
N ARG A 39 -13.08 10.13 -0.02
CA ARG A 39 -14.11 9.28 0.58
C ARG A 39 -15.12 10.09 1.41
N ASP A 40 -14.62 10.95 2.31
CA ASP A 40 -15.47 11.75 3.21
C ASP A 40 -16.27 12.79 2.44
N ALA A 41 -15.74 13.34 1.37
CA ALA A 41 -16.48 14.25 0.48
C ALA A 41 -17.60 13.52 -0.29
N LEU A 42 -17.32 12.29 -0.76
CA LEU A 42 -18.29 11.45 -1.46
C LEU A 42 -19.44 11.00 -0.55
N SER A 43 -19.15 10.65 0.71
CA SER A 43 -20.18 10.21 1.67
C SER A 43 -21.26 11.29 1.90
N ARG A 44 -20.91 12.56 1.72
CA ARG A 44 -21.83 13.71 1.81
C ARG A 44 -22.57 14.01 0.51
N ARG A 45 -22.28 13.28 -0.57
CA ARG A 45 -22.76 13.59 -1.95
C ARG A 45 -23.15 12.32 -2.70
N PRO A 46 -24.33 11.74 -2.43
CA PRO A 46 -24.74 10.43 -2.99
C PRO A 46 -24.91 10.41 -4.52
N ARG A 47 -24.91 11.57 -5.21
CA ARG A 47 -24.97 11.69 -6.67
C ARG A 47 -23.65 12.25 -7.21
N SER A 48 -22.54 11.54 -6.98
CA SER A 48 -21.21 11.90 -7.46
C SER A 48 -20.90 11.19 -8.79
N SER A 49 -19.86 11.68 -9.49
CA SER A 49 -19.34 11.02 -10.68
C SER A 49 -18.86 9.59 -10.36
N ASP A 50 -19.24 8.64 -11.21
CA ASP A 50 -18.84 7.24 -11.10
C ASP A 50 -17.31 7.07 -11.07
N PHE A 51 -16.56 7.97 -11.73
CA PHE A 51 -15.10 7.95 -11.65
C PHE A 51 -14.58 8.03 -10.21
N TYR A 52 -15.03 9.02 -9.41
CA TYR A 52 -14.56 9.18 -8.02
C TYR A 52 -15.08 8.05 -7.10
N VAL A 53 -16.28 7.54 -7.39
CA VAL A 53 -16.81 6.35 -6.68
C VAL A 53 -15.93 5.13 -6.93
N GLY A 54 -15.53 4.90 -8.19
CA GLY A 54 -14.60 3.85 -8.56
C GLY A 54 -13.23 4.03 -7.92
N GLU A 55 -12.68 5.25 -7.94
CA GLU A 55 -11.39 5.59 -7.33
C GLU A 55 -11.36 5.28 -5.83
N VAL A 56 -12.38 5.71 -5.08
CA VAL A 56 -12.51 5.36 -3.66
C VAL A 56 -12.70 3.86 -3.45
N ALA A 57 -13.47 3.18 -4.30
CA ALA A 57 -13.64 1.74 -4.22
C ALA A 57 -12.30 0.99 -4.41
N CYS A 58 -11.47 1.39 -5.39
CA CYS A 58 -10.14 0.84 -5.61
C CYS A 58 -9.22 1.08 -4.39
N ALA A 59 -9.23 2.31 -3.85
CA ALA A 59 -8.41 2.69 -2.71
C ALA A 59 -8.79 1.94 -1.43
N PHE A 60 -10.07 1.70 -1.19
CA PHE A 60 -10.56 1.03 0.02
C PHE A 60 -10.85 -0.47 -0.18
N ASN A 61 -10.14 -1.09 -1.11
CA ASN A 61 -10.15 -2.55 -1.34
C ASN A 61 -11.54 -3.13 -1.65
N LYS A 62 -12.38 -2.38 -2.37
CA LYS A 62 -13.68 -2.81 -2.90
C LYS A 62 -13.54 -3.15 -4.37
N SER A 63 -12.74 -4.17 -4.68
CA SER A 63 -12.29 -4.48 -6.04
C SER A 63 -13.44 -4.67 -7.03
N SER A 64 -14.48 -5.41 -6.66
CA SER A 64 -15.65 -5.62 -7.54
C SER A 64 -16.34 -4.29 -7.88
N THR A 65 -16.60 -3.44 -6.86
CA THR A 65 -17.20 -2.12 -7.08
C THR A 65 -16.30 -1.22 -7.93
N CYS A 66 -14.96 -1.25 -7.67
CA CYS A 66 -13.98 -0.53 -8.48
C CYS A 66 -14.08 -0.92 -9.95
N GLU A 67 -14.00 -2.23 -10.26
CA GLU A 67 -14.03 -2.77 -11.61
C GLU A 67 -15.36 -2.48 -12.33
N GLU A 68 -16.49 -2.77 -11.69
CA GLU A 68 -17.82 -2.53 -12.25
C GLU A 68 -18.05 -1.05 -12.56
N THR A 69 -17.63 -0.16 -11.65
CA THR A 69 -17.79 1.29 -11.81
C THR A 69 -16.91 1.81 -12.94
N PHE A 70 -15.64 1.41 -12.98
CA PHE A 70 -14.74 1.84 -14.04
C PHE A 70 -15.09 1.27 -15.42
N GLN A 71 -15.61 0.03 -15.49
CA GLN A 71 -16.13 -0.53 -16.74
C GLN A 71 -17.26 0.34 -17.33
N LYS A 72 -18.19 0.84 -16.48
CA LYS A 72 -19.27 1.75 -16.93
C LYS A 72 -18.71 3.07 -17.46
N VAL A 73 -17.70 3.66 -16.78
CA VAL A 73 -17.08 4.91 -17.21
C VAL A 73 -16.28 4.72 -18.50
N LEU A 74 -15.53 3.62 -18.63
CA LEU A 74 -14.75 3.31 -19.85
C LEU A 74 -15.64 3.07 -21.06
N ALA A 75 -16.83 2.52 -20.88
CA ALA A 75 -17.78 2.24 -21.98
C ALA A 75 -18.33 3.51 -22.66
N VAL A 76 -18.21 4.68 -22.05
CA VAL A 76 -18.65 5.96 -22.62
C VAL A 76 -17.48 6.81 -23.15
N GLU A 77 -16.34 6.19 -23.41
CA GLU A 77 -15.13 6.82 -23.97
C GLU A 77 -14.71 8.09 -23.22
N PRO A 78 -14.21 7.98 -21.98
CA PRO A 78 -13.81 9.12 -21.18
C PRO A 78 -12.58 9.82 -21.79
N LYS A 79 -12.28 11.03 -21.29
CA LYS A 79 -11.05 11.73 -21.69
C LYS A 79 -9.81 10.85 -21.46
N PRO A 80 -8.79 10.93 -22.32
CA PRO A 80 -7.58 10.08 -22.21
C PRO A 80 -6.92 10.10 -20.82
N SER A 81 -6.83 11.26 -20.16
CA SER A 81 -6.26 11.35 -18.82
C SER A 81 -7.08 10.60 -17.75
N VAL A 82 -8.40 10.53 -17.91
CA VAL A 82 -9.30 9.78 -17.02
C VAL A 82 -9.18 8.28 -17.31
N ALA A 83 -9.16 7.88 -18.60
CA ALA A 83 -8.95 6.49 -19.00
C ALA A 83 -7.59 5.97 -18.50
N LYS A 84 -6.53 6.76 -18.69
CA LYS A 84 -5.19 6.46 -18.17
C LYS A 84 -5.24 6.14 -16.67
N ARG A 85 -5.77 7.05 -15.85
CA ARG A 85 -5.85 6.89 -14.40
C ARG A 85 -6.66 5.65 -14.00
N MET A 86 -7.75 5.33 -14.70
CA MET A 86 -8.53 4.13 -14.44
C MET A 86 -7.74 2.85 -14.72
N HIS A 87 -7.00 2.78 -15.83
CA HIS A 87 -6.18 1.62 -16.17
C HIS A 87 -5.02 1.45 -15.18
N GLU A 88 -4.37 2.53 -14.71
CA GLU A 88 -3.37 2.50 -13.63
C GLU A 88 -3.94 1.85 -12.38
N MET A 89 -5.10 2.31 -11.92
CA MET A 89 -5.74 1.80 -10.71
C MET A 89 -6.22 0.36 -10.85
N LEU A 90 -6.79 -0.01 -12.00
CA LEU A 90 -7.21 -1.40 -12.27
C LEU A 90 -6.01 -2.35 -12.33
N ALA A 91 -4.90 -1.93 -12.94
CA ALA A 91 -3.65 -2.68 -12.92
C ALA A 91 -3.14 -2.89 -11.49
N ALA A 92 -3.13 -1.82 -10.68
CA ALA A 92 -2.71 -1.90 -9.28
C ALA A 92 -3.62 -2.82 -8.44
N VAL A 93 -4.95 -2.77 -8.63
CA VAL A 93 -5.90 -3.71 -8.00
C VAL A 93 -5.59 -5.15 -8.40
N ALA A 94 -5.40 -5.42 -9.69
CA ALA A 94 -5.10 -6.76 -10.19
C ALA A 94 -3.76 -7.30 -9.65
N LEU A 95 -2.72 -6.45 -9.58
CA LEU A 95 -1.41 -6.82 -9.02
C LEU A 95 -1.50 -7.16 -7.53
N ARG A 96 -2.19 -6.33 -6.72
CA ARG A 96 -2.40 -6.61 -5.29
C ARG A 96 -3.20 -7.90 -5.04
N GLU A 97 -3.95 -8.36 -6.02
CA GLU A 97 -4.73 -9.60 -5.95
C GLU A 97 -4.04 -10.81 -6.56
N GLY A 98 -2.83 -10.63 -7.13
CA GLY A 98 -2.12 -11.69 -7.83
C GLY A 98 -2.82 -12.14 -9.11
N ARG A 99 -3.60 -11.26 -9.74
CA ARG A 99 -4.30 -11.49 -11.03
C ARG A 99 -3.45 -10.93 -12.18
N TYR A 100 -2.33 -11.57 -12.45
CA TYR A 100 -1.29 -11.02 -13.32
C TYR A 100 -1.72 -10.88 -14.79
N ARG A 101 -2.54 -11.80 -15.29
CA ARG A 101 -3.10 -11.69 -16.65
C ARG A 101 -4.00 -10.46 -16.79
N ARG A 102 -4.81 -10.20 -15.76
CA ARG A 102 -5.64 -8.99 -15.72
C ARG A 102 -4.79 -7.73 -15.61
N ALA A 103 -3.75 -7.74 -14.79
CA ALA A 103 -2.82 -6.62 -14.68
C ALA A 103 -2.15 -6.29 -16.03
N LEU A 104 -1.71 -7.32 -16.79
CA LEU A 104 -1.15 -7.11 -18.12
C LEU A 104 -2.14 -6.47 -19.08
N GLN A 105 -3.40 -6.92 -19.09
CA GLN A 105 -4.44 -6.32 -19.92
C GLN A 105 -4.65 -4.83 -19.64
N GLU A 106 -4.62 -4.44 -18.37
CA GLU A 106 -4.78 -3.04 -17.98
C GLU A 106 -3.54 -2.21 -18.33
N ILE A 107 -2.33 -2.76 -18.18
CA ILE A 107 -1.07 -2.11 -18.60
C ILE A 107 -1.04 -1.93 -20.12
N ASP A 108 -1.46 -2.93 -20.88
CA ASP A 108 -1.55 -2.82 -22.35
C ASP A 108 -2.58 -1.76 -22.77
N ALA A 109 -3.73 -1.71 -22.12
CA ALA A 109 -4.75 -0.69 -22.36
C ALA A 109 -4.25 0.72 -21.99
N LEU A 110 -3.50 0.85 -20.88
CA LEU A 110 -2.86 2.11 -20.50
C LEU A 110 -1.88 2.57 -21.58
N LEU A 111 -1.04 1.68 -22.11
CA LEU A 111 -0.07 2.00 -23.16
C LEU A 111 -0.74 2.34 -24.51
N LEU A 112 -1.98 1.89 -24.75
CA LEU A 112 -2.78 2.37 -25.90
C LEU A 112 -3.24 3.82 -25.71
N VAL A 113 -3.54 4.22 -24.48
CA VAL A 113 -3.95 5.60 -24.14
C VAL A 113 -2.74 6.54 -24.05
N ASP A 114 -1.66 6.08 -23.42
CA ASP A 114 -0.40 6.83 -23.28
C ASP A 114 0.80 5.94 -23.63
N PRO A 115 1.19 5.90 -24.93
CA PRO A 115 2.31 5.07 -25.39
C PRO A 115 3.67 5.46 -24.79
N ASN A 116 3.77 6.59 -24.09
CA ASN A 116 5.02 7.08 -23.49
C ASN A 116 5.07 6.95 -21.97
N ASP A 117 4.06 6.33 -21.35
CA ASP A 117 4.08 6.07 -19.92
C ASP A 117 5.30 5.23 -19.53
N SER A 118 6.19 5.81 -18.72
CA SER A 118 7.46 5.18 -18.33
C SER A 118 7.27 4.03 -17.36
N ASP A 119 6.28 4.15 -16.46
CA ASP A 119 6.04 3.19 -15.38
C ASP A 119 5.37 1.93 -15.94
N ALA A 120 4.40 2.11 -16.84
CA ALA A 120 3.77 1.03 -17.56
C ALA A 120 4.78 0.27 -18.46
N LYS A 121 5.63 1.01 -19.19
CA LYS A 121 6.71 0.39 -20.00
C LYS A 121 7.71 -0.38 -19.13
N GLY A 122 8.06 0.18 -17.97
CA GLY A 122 9.01 -0.43 -17.05
C GLY A 122 8.47 -1.70 -16.39
N SER A 123 7.20 -1.71 -16.00
CA SER A 123 6.57 -2.84 -15.30
C SER A 123 6.06 -3.94 -16.24
N ARG A 124 5.71 -3.60 -17.49
CA ARG A 124 5.13 -4.53 -18.46
C ARG A 124 5.93 -5.85 -18.64
N PRO A 125 7.26 -5.85 -18.82
CA PRO A 125 8.02 -7.08 -19.02
C PRO A 125 7.94 -8.06 -17.83
N LEU A 126 7.93 -7.53 -16.60
CA LEU A 126 7.73 -8.33 -15.39
C LEU A 126 6.34 -8.96 -15.39
N ILE A 127 5.31 -8.16 -15.63
CA ILE A 127 3.92 -8.62 -15.58
C ILE A 127 3.60 -9.58 -16.74
N GLU A 128 4.25 -9.42 -17.90
CA GLU A 128 4.16 -10.36 -19.02
C GLU A 128 4.61 -11.75 -18.60
N VAL A 129 5.77 -11.88 -17.94
CA VAL A 129 6.23 -13.17 -17.42
C VAL A 129 5.25 -13.76 -16.42
N LEU A 130 4.79 -12.95 -15.45
CA LEU A 130 3.82 -13.40 -14.44
C LEU A 130 2.48 -13.81 -15.03
N SER A 131 2.05 -13.21 -16.14
CA SER A 131 0.76 -13.50 -16.79
C SER A 131 0.67 -14.91 -17.40
N HIS A 132 1.79 -15.57 -17.59
CA HIS A 132 1.84 -16.96 -18.03
C HIS A 132 1.48 -17.98 -16.95
N PHE A 133 1.53 -17.56 -15.68
CA PHE A 133 1.13 -18.39 -14.55
C PHE A 133 -0.36 -18.21 -14.23
N PRO A 134 -0.99 -19.20 -13.57
CA PRO A 134 -2.31 -19.01 -13.01
C PRO A 134 -2.33 -17.93 -11.94
N ASP A 135 -3.47 -17.27 -11.79
CA ASP A 135 -3.67 -16.27 -10.74
C ASP A 135 -3.45 -16.85 -9.34
N GLN A 136 -3.04 -16.01 -8.40
CA GLN A 136 -2.93 -16.40 -7.00
C GLN A 136 -4.31 -16.81 -6.46
N ALA A 137 -4.35 -17.93 -5.77
CA ALA A 137 -5.57 -18.46 -5.15
C ALA A 137 -5.32 -18.79 -3.68
N VAL A 138 -6.38 -18.76 -2.88
CA VAL A 138 -6.29 -19.06 -1.44
C VAL A 138 -7.27 -20.19 -1.11
N GLN A 139 -6.78 -21.19 -0.38
CA GLN A 139 -7.55 -22.35 0.08
C GLN A 139 -7.17 -22.76 1.51
N GLY A 140 -7.73 -23.84 2.00
CA GLY A 140 -7.46 -24.37 3.35
C GLY A 140 -8.21 -23.62 4.44
N ALA A 141 -7.59 -23.47 5.59
CA ALA A 141 -8.20 -22.86 6.77
C ALA A 141 -8.55 -21.39 6.56
N SER A 142 -9.61 -20.91 7.21
CA SER A 142 -9.95 -19.48 7.24
C SER A 142 -9.16 -18.71 8.28
N LYS A 143 -8.55 -19.39 9.26
CA LYS A 143 -7.75 -18.79 10.33
C LYS A 143 -6.46 -19.56 10.52
N ALA A 144 -5.42 -18.83 10.92
CA ALA A 144 -4.15 -19.39 11.33
C ALA A 144 -3.63 -18.63 12.56
N SER A 145 -2.95 -19.35 13.46
CA SER A 145 -2.19 -18.77 14.55
C SER A 145 -0.85 -19.49 14.60
N VAL A 146 0.24 -18.73 14.58
CA VAL A 146 1.60 -19.27 14.58
C VAL A 146 2.49 -18.44 15.50
N GLN A 147 3.52 -19.08 16.06
CA GLN A 147 4.59 -18.37 16.76
C GLN A 147 5.62 -17.91 15.75
N MET A 148 5.88 -16.60 15.68
CA MET A 148 6.95 -16.03 14.88
C MET A 148 8.32 -16.40 15.47
N ASP A 149 9.30 -16.56 14.59
CA ASP A 149 10.69 -16.75 14.93
C ASP A 149 11.45 -15.45 14.63
N ASP A 150 11.83 -14.73 15.68
CA ASP A 150 12.50 -13.41 15.57
C ASP A 150 11.80 -12.45 14.61
N GLY A 151 10.46 -12.35 14.73
CA GLY A 151 9.62 -11.48 13.87
C GLY A 151 9.38 -12.02 12.47
N LYS A 152 9.81 -13.24 12.15
CA LYS A 152 9.61 -13.91 10.87
C LYS A 152 8.46 -14.91 10.95
N LEU A 153 7.70 -15.04 9.88
CA LEU A 153 6.62 -15.99 9.72
C LEU A 153 7.17 -17.38 9.40
N PRO A 154 6.84 -18.43 10.19
CA PRO A 154 7.15 -19.80 9.81
C PRO A 154 6.22 -20.25 8.68
N LEU A 155 6.80 -20.58 7.54
CA LEU A 155 6.11 -20.92 6.30
C LEU A 155 6.52 -22.30 5.79
N LEU A 156 5.64 -22.92 4.99
CA LEU A 156 6.03 -23.98 4.07
C LEU A 156 5.89 -23.45 2.65
N ILE A 157 6.99 -23.41 1.92
CA ILE A 157 7.01 -23.01 0.51
C ILE A 157 7.33 -24.25 -0.32
N ASN A 158 6.41 -24.68 -1.16
CA ASN A 158 6.48 -25.94 -1.91
C ASN A 158 6.81 -27.15 -1.00
N GLY A 159 6.27 -27.15 0.24
CA GLY A 159 6.51 -28.20 1.23
C GLY A 159 7.82 -28.06 2.03
N THR A 160 8.70 -27.12 1.69
CA THR A 160 9.96 -26.88 2.39
C THR A 160 9.82 -25.74 3.38
N ARG A 161 10.41 -25.87 4.58
CA ARG A 161 10.36 -24.85 5.64
C ARG A 161 11.11 -23.57 5.24
N ALA A 162 10.48 -22.44 5.51
CA ALA A 162 11.04 -21.10 5.40
C ALA A 162 10.63 -20.26 6.61
N SER A 163 11.41 -19.20 6.89
CA SER A 163 11.09 -18.22 7.92
C SER A 163 11.35 -16.82 7.37
N TYR A 164 10.29 -16.09 7.00
CA TYR A 164 10.37 -14.84 6.25
C TYR A 164 9.73 -13.68 6.96
N PHE A 165 10.34 -12.50 6.85
CA PHE A 165 9.69 -11.25 7.26
C PHE A 165 8.46 -10.96 6.40
N PHE A 166 7.53 -10.19 6.94
CA PHE A 166 6.38 -9.68 6.21
C PHE A 166 6.54 -8.17 5.98
N ASP A 167 6.24 -7.74 4.76
CA ASP A 167 6.56 -6.42 4.25
C ASP A 167 5.38 -5.83 3.47
N SER A 168 4.65 -4.89 4.08
CA SER A 168 3.53 -4.20 3.43
C SER A 168 3.97 -3.13 2.43
N GLY A 169 5.26 -2.77 2.39
CA GLY A 169 5.87 -1.91 1.39
C GLY A 169 6.32 -2.63 0.13
N ALA A 170 6.39 -3.98 0.16
CA ALA A 170 6.77 -4.79 -0.98
C ALA A 170 5.57 -5.14 -1.87
N ASN A 171 5.60 -4.71 -3.12
CA ASN A 171 4.53 -4.96 -4.09
C ASN A 171 4.42 -6.43 -4.54
N LEU A 172 5.49 -7.19 -4.40
CA LEU A 172 5.56 -8.64 -4.56
C LEU A 172 6.43 -9.22 -3.45
N SER A 173 6.19 -10.48 -3.10
CA SER A 173 7.13 -11.21 -2.26
C SER A 173 8.48 -11.30 -2.95
N THR A 174 9.56 -11.36 -2.18
CA THR A 174 10.93 -11.41 -2.71
C THR A 174 11.70 -12.50 -2.00
N LEU A 175 12.60 -13.18 -2.71
CA LEU A 175 13.53 -14.15 -2.13
C LEU A 175 14.85 -14.18 -2.88
N SER A 176 15.86 -14.79 -2.29
CA SER A 176 17.15 -14.99 -2.93
C SER A 176 17.11 -16.13 -3.95
N GLU A 177 18.03 -16.13 -4.91
CA GLU A 177 18.20 -17.19 -5.89
C GLU A 177 18.42 -18.56 -5.21
N SER A 178 19.23 -18.62 -4.17
CA SER A 178 19.48 -19.86 -3.43
C SER A 178 18.21 -20.42 -2.77
N ASP A 179 17.35 -19.57 -2.25
CA ASP A 179 16.08 -20.01 -1.67
C ASP A 179 15.06 -20.41 -2.75
N ALA A 180 15.02 -19.73 -3.91
CA ALA A 180 14.22 -20.18 -5.04
C ALA A 180 14.56 -21.61 -5.47
N LEU A 181 15.85 -21.89 -5.64
CA LEU A 181 16.35 -23.23 -6.01
C LEU A 181 16.06 -24.26 -4.90
N ARG A 182 16.25 -23.88 -3.62
CA ARG A 182 15.92 -24.73 -2.46
C ARG A 182 14.46 -25.16 -2.43
N PHE A 183 13.54 -24.30 -2.87
CA PHE A 183 12.10 -24.59 -2.95
C PHE A 183 11.68 -25.24 -4.27
N GLY A 184 12.64 -25.59 -5.14
CA GLY A 184 12.38 -26.22 -6.44
C GLY A 184 11.59 -25.33 -7.39
N MET A 185 11.82 -24.01 -7.32
CA MET A 185 11.21 -23.05 -8.24
C MET A 185 12.09 -22.87 -9.49
N GLU A 186 11.46 -22.71 -10.63
CA GLU A 186 12.10 -22.29 -11.86
C GLU A 186 12.17 -20.77 -11.90
N ILE A 187 13.37 -20.22 -12.13
CA ILE A 187 13.59 -18.79 -12.23
C ILE A 187 13.47 -18.38 -13.70
N GLN A 188 12.61 -17.42 -13.98
CA GLN A 188 12.42 -16.82 -15.30
C GLN A 188 12.88 -15.37 -15.29
N GLU A 189 13.56 -14.96 -16.35
CA GLU A 189 13.99 -13.57 -16.49
C GLU A 189 13.08 -12.81 -17.46
N PRO A 190 12.67 -11.57 -17.13
CA PRO A 190 11.98 -10.70 -18.07
C PRO A 190 12.85 -10.42 -19.30
N LYS A 191 12.25 -10.42 -20.50
CA LYS A 191 12.95 -10.29 -21.79
C LYS A 191 13.87 -9.07 -21.92
N SER A 192 13.58 -8.00 -21.18
CA SER A 192 14.37 -6.75 -21.18
C SER A 192 15.41 -6.69 -20.06
N GLY A 193 15.63 -7.81 -19.32
CA GLY A 193 16.31 -7.81 -18.04
C GLY A 193 15.42 -7.19 -16.95
N GLY A 194 15.18 -7.93 -15.86
CA GLY A 194 14.42 -7.39 -14.73
C GLY A 194 15.28 -6.39 -13.96
N VAL A 195 14.88 -5.12 -13.94
CA VAL A 195 15.54 -4.10 -13.12
C VAL A 195 14.46 -3.29 -12.42
N SER A 196 14.55 -3.21 -11.10
CA SER A 196 13.72 -2.36 -10.27
C SER A 196 14.58 -1.33 -9.55
N THR A 197 13.93 -0.32 -8.99
CA THR A 197 14.58 0.65 -8.12
C THR A 197 14.03 0.46 -6.72
N ASP A 198 14.93 0.24 -5.76
CA ASP A 198 14.56 0.10 -4.35
C ASP A 198 14.20 1.45 -3.70
N ILE A 199 13.87 1.42 -2.40
CA ILE A 199 13.52 2.63 -1.64
C ILE A 199 14.67 3.63 -1.57
N SER A 200 15.92 3.16 -1.64
CA SER A 200 17.11 4.00 -1.61
C SER A 200 17.47 4.60 -2.97
N GLY A 201 16.76 4.23 -4.05
CA GLY A 201 17.04 4.67 -5.43
C GLY A 201 18.07 3.81 -6.16
N ASN A 202 18.55 2.71 -5.56
CA ASN A 202 19.51 1.80 -6.18
C ASN A 202 18.79 0.86 -7.16
N ARG A 203 19.48 0.52 -8.26
CA ARG A 203 18.99 -0.45 -9.24
C ARG A 203 19.28 -1.87 -8.76
N VAL A 204 18.25 -2.71 -8.76
CA VAL A 204 18.33 -4.13 -8.40
C VAL A 204 17.88 -4.96 -9.58
N SER A 205 18.73 -5.87 -10.04
CA SER A 205 18.35 -6.86 -11.04
C SER A 205 17.56 -8.00 -10.38
N PHE A 206 16.54 -8.49 -11.06
CA PHE A 206 15.71 -9.58 -10.54
C PHE A 206 15.24 -10.51 -11.63
N GLY A 207 15.06 -11.78 -11.25
CA GLY A 207 14.24 -12.75 -11.96
C GLY A 207 12.85 -12.87 -11.31
N VAL A 208 12.07 -13.81 -11.80
CA VAL A 208 10.73 -14.14 -11.31
C VAL A 208 10.63 -15.64 -11.07
N ALA A 209 10.03 -16.02 -9.95
CA ALA A 209 9.67 -17.41 -9.69
C ALA A 209 8.27 -17.48 -9.07
N VAL A 210 7.58 -18.61 -9.27
CA VAL A 210 6.23 -18.81 -8.71
C VAL A 210 6.22 -20.07 -7.85
N ALA A 211 5.93 -19.90 -6.57
CA ALA A 211 5.69 -21.01 -5.67
C ALA A 211 4.33 -21.65 -5.95
N LYS A 212 4.29 -22.97 -6.16
CA LYS A 212 3.03 -23.72 -6.33
C LYS A 212 2.17 -23.67 -5.09
N SER A 213 2.80 -23.61 -3.91
CA SER A 213 2.13 -23.57 -2.60
C SER A 213 2.95 -22.76 -1.61
N LEU A 214 2.26 -21.90 -0.82
CA LEU A 214 2.76 -21.23 0.37
C LEU A 214 1.76 -21.45 1.49
N VAL A 215 2.20 -22.05 2.61
CA VAL A 215 1.32 -22.39 3.73
C VAL A 215 1.75 -21.65 5.00
N LEU A 216 0.76 -21.02 5.66
CA LEU A 216 0.87 -20.43 6.98
C LEU A 216 -0.19 -21.06 7.89
N GLY A 217 0.20 -21.91 8.84
CA GLY A 217 -0.70 -22.46 9.88
C GLY A 217 -2.01 -23.06 9.36
N GLY A 218 -2.01 -23.65 8.15
CA GLY A 218 -3.17 -24.26 7.51
C GLY A 218 -3.89 -23.39 6.47
N ILE A 219 -3.59 -22.09 6.37
CA ILE A 219 -3.96 -21.27 5.22
C ILE A 219 -2.97 -21.57 4.10
N GLU A 220 -3.46 -21.98 2.94
CA GLU A 220 -2.64 -22.26 1.77
C GLU A 220 -2.93 -21.25 0.65
N LEU A 221 -1.88 -20.63 0.13
CA LEU A 221 -1.91 -19.85 -1.09
C LEU A 221 -1.27 -20.66 -2.22
N ARG A 222 -1.88 -20.60 -3.40
CA ARG A 222 -1.36 -21.22 -4.63
C ARG A 222 -0.87 -20.14 -5.56
N ASN A 223 0.14 -20.48 -6.38
CA ASN A 223 0.68 -19.62 -7.43
C ASN A 223 1.18 -18.28 -6.88
N VAL A 224 1.98 -18.31 -5.82
CA VAL A 224 2.53 -17.11 -5.19
C VAL A 224 3.77 -16.66 -5.96
N ALA A 225 3.72 -15.46 -6.51
CA ALA A 225 4.85 -14.86 -7.23
C ALA A 225 5.89 -14.26 -6.30
N PHE A 226 7.14 -14.44 -6.67
CA PHE A 226 8.31 -13.87 -6.02
C PHE A 226 9.19 -13.16 -7.04
N LEU A 227 9.72 -12.00 -6.66
CA LEU A 227 10.92 -11.47 -7.27
C LEU A 227 12.11 -12.27 -6.73
N VAL A 228 12.99 -12.66 -7.61
CA VAL A 228 14.21 -13.42 -7.27
C VAL A 228 15.41 -12.50 -7.46
N VAL A 229 16.16 -12.27 -6.40
CA VAL A 229 17.36 -11.42 -6.41
C VAL A 229 18.62 -12.24 -6.11
N GLY A 230 19.76 -11.71 -6.49
CA GLY A 230 21.05 -12.38 -6.23
C GLY A 230 21.29 -12.62 -4.74
N ASN A 231 22.07 -13.66 -4.41
CA ASN A 231 22.37 -14.03 -3.03
C ASN A 231 23.16 -12.96 -2.27
N GLU A 232 23.91 -12.13 -2.98
CA GLU A 232 24.71 -11.01 -2.43
C GLU A 232 23.89 -9.76 -2.13
N GLN A 233 22.60 -9.80 -2.45
CA GLN A 233 21.73 -8.64 -2.28
C GLN A 233 21.36 -8.43 -0.81
N GLN A 234 21.45 -7.19 -0.32
CA GLN A 234 20.95 -6.82 1.00
C GLN A 234 19.42 -6.96 1.07
N PRO A 235 18.84 -7.37 2.21
CA PRO A 235 19.48 -7.84 3.45
C PRO A 235 19.85 -9.33 3.43
N PHE A 236 19.65 -10.05 2.31
CA PHE A 236 19.70 -11.53 2.24
C PHE A 236 21.12 -12.10 2.36
N VAL A 237 22.14 -11.33 2.02
CA VAL A 237 23.54 -11.77 2.09
C VAL A 237 23.94 -12.25 3.49
N ASP A 238 23.42 -11.62 4.53
CA ASP A 238 23.73 -11.92 5.93
C ASP A 238 22.75 -12.91 6.58
N MET A 239 21.79 -13.47 5.81
CA MET A 239 20.76 -14.37 6.32
C MET A 239 21.06 -15.84 5.99
N GLU A 240 20.57 -16.74 6.85
CA GLU A 240 20.69 -18.18 6.64
C GLU A 240 19.77 -18.68 5.50
N PRO A 241 20.12 -19.77 4.82
CA PRO A 241 19.25 -20.43 3.85
C PRO A 241 17.86 -20.76 4.42
N GLY A 242 16.80 -20.44 3.68
CA GLY A 242 15.42 -20.57 4.15
C GLY A 242 14.91 -19.36 4.94
N GLN A 243 15.75 -18.33 5.13
CA GLN A 243 15.38 -17.05 5.73
C GLN A 243 15.60 -15.87 4.78
N ARG A 244 16.11 -16.11 3.57
CA ARG A 244 16.48 -15.09 2.58
C ARG A 244 15.29 -14.67 1.74
N GLY A 245 14.26 -14.12 2.41
CA GLY A 245 13.08 -13.65 1.72
C GLY A 245 12.16 -12.81 2.58
N LEU A 246 11.17 -12.23 1.93
CA LEU A 246 10.10 -11.45 2.53
C LEU A 246 8.76 -11.75 1.84
N ILE A 247 7.68 -11.62 2.59
CA ILE A 247 6.31 -11.81 2.13
C ILE A 247 5.69 -10.47 1.86
N GLY A 248 5.36 -10.22 0.60
CA GLY A 248 4.82 -8.95 0.12
C GLY A 248 3.30 -8.85 0.17
N LEU A 249 2.85 -7.69 -0.24
CA LEU A 249 1.47 -7.23 -0.12
C LEU A 249 0.40 -8.17 -0.71
N PRO A 250 0.57 -8.84 -1.89
CA PRO A 250 -0.44 -9.77 -2.41
C PRO A 250 -0.75 -10.94 -1.46
N VAL A 251 0.28 -11.47 -0.79
CA VAL A 251 0.13 -12.55 0.20
C VAL A 251 -0.50 -12.01 1.49
N LEU A 252 0.00 -10.85 2.00
CA LEU A 252 -0.51 -10.25 3.22
C LEU A 252 -2.00 -9.89 3.09
N ARG A 253 -2.39 -9.30 1.96
CA ARG A 253 -3.79 -8.99 1.65
C ARG A 253 -4.64 -10.27 1.61
N ALA A 254 -4.12 -11.36 1.06
CA ALA A 254 -4.82 -12.63 0.97
C ALA A 254 -5.09 -13.29 2.35
N PHE A 255 -4.33 -12.93 3.38
CA PHE A 255 -4.63 -13.30 4.77
C PHE A 255 -5.87 -12.59 5.35
N GLY A 256 -6.38 -11.56 4.70
CA GLY A 256 -7.60 -10.83 5.05
C GLY A 256 -7.41 -9.88 6.22
N SER A 257 -7.19 -10.40 7.42
CA SER A 257 -6.74 -9.66 8.61
C SER A 257 -5.52 -10.33 9.16
N MET A 258 -4.54 -9.55 9.57
CA MET A 258 -3.35 -10.04 10.26
C MET A 258 -3.16 -9.29 11.57
N THR A 259 -2.91 -10.03 12.64
CA THR A 259 -2.62 -9.50 13.97
C THR A 259 -1.32 -10.10 14.45
N TRP A 260 -0.43 -9.27 14.98
CA TRP A 260 0.75 -9.77 15.66
C TRP A 260 0.93 -9.10 17.01
N THR A 261 1.58 -9.80 17.92
CA THR A 261 1.77 -9.38 19.30
C THR A 261 3.26 -9.24 19.62
N ARG A 262 3.56 -8.48 20.65
CA ARG A 262 4.94 -8.28 21.12
C ARG A 262 5.61 -9.57 21.57
N ASP A 263 4.85 -10.55 22.07
CA ASP A 263 5.31 -11.89 22.44
C ASP A 263 5.44 -12.86 21.28
N GLY A 264 5.29 -12.35 20.04
CA GLY A 264 5.61 -13.06 18.81
C GLY A 264 4.48 -13.93 18.25
N VAL A 265 3.26 -13.88 18.77
CA VAL A 265 2.12 -14.57 18.14
C VAL A 265 1.68 -13.80 16.90
N PHE A 266 1.52 -14.50 15.78
CA PHE A 266 0.91 -13.97 14.55
C PHE A 266 -0.36 -14.73 14.24
N GLU A 267 -1.42 -13.99 13.98
CA GLU A 267 -2.74 -14.51 13.60
C GLU A 267 -3.18 -13.97 12.26
N ALA A 268 -3.72 -14.82 11.40
CA ALA A 268 -4.38 -14.45 10.15
C ALA A 268 -5.85 -14.88 10.20
N ASP A 269 -6.76 -14.03 9.72
CA ASP A 269 -8.20 -14.30 9.69
C ASP A 269 -8.85 -13.83 8.38
N ARG A 270 -9.31 -14.80 7.59
CA ARG A 270 -10.00 -14.63 6.31
C ARG A 270 -11.52 -14.62 6.44
N SER A 271 -12.06 -14.83 7.64
CA SER A 271 -13.52 -14.85 7.85
C SER A 271 -14.16 -13.56 7.34
N PRO A 272 -15.39 -13.60 6.79
CA PRO A 272 -16.08 -12.41 6.34
C PRO A 272 -16.16 -11.33 7.43
N ALA A 273 -16.01 -10.07 7.06
CA ALA A 273 -16.15 -8.96 7.97
C ALA A 273 -17.04 -7.87 7.36
N THR A 274 -17.88 -7.28 8.19
CA THR A 274 -18.66 -6.11 7.78
C THR A 274 -17.75 -4.89 7.70
N SER A 275 -17.67 -4.30 6.52
CA SER A 275 -16.86 -3.10 6.30
C SER A 275 -17.66 -1.85 6.60
N ASN A 276 -17.14 -1.01 7.49
CA ASN A 276 -17.59 0.38 7.67
C ASN A 276 -16.55 1.31 7.06
N LEU A 277 -16.84 1.83 5.88
CA LEU A 277 -15.90 2.65 5.14
C LEU A 277 -15.50 3.94 5.88
N SER A 278 -16.40 4.51 6.68
CA SER A 278 -16.10 5.72 7.48
C SER A 278 -15.11 5.48 8.61
N ALA A 279 -14.98 4.23 9.08
CA ALA A 279 -14.03 3.85 10.11
C ALA A 279 -12.66 3.43 9.53
N ALA A 280 -12.53 3.32 8.20
CA ALA A 280 -11.29 2.95 7.55
C ALA A 280 -10.23 4.04 7.75
N ASN A 281 -9.05 3.65 8.23
CA ASN A 281 -7.88 4.52 8.46
C ASN A 281 -6.63 4.05 7.71
N ILE A 282 -6.77 3.02 6.88
CA ILE A 282 -5.81 2.67 5.83
C ILE A 282 -6.52 2.65 4.47
N CYS A 283 -5.76 2.91 3.42
CA CYS A 283 -6.22 2.78 2.03
C CYS A 283 -5.04 2.40 1.15
N PHE A 284 -5.32 2.02 -0.07
CA PHE A 284 -4.30 1.91 -1.11
C PHE A 284 -4.24 3.21 -1.92
N ASP A 285 -3.04 3.61 -2.29
CA ASP A 285 -2.78 4.55 -3.36
C ASP A 285 -1.89 3.83 -4.36
N ASP A 286 -2.49 3.37 -5.44
CA ASP A 286 -1.93 2.40 -6.38
C ASP A 286 -1.39 1.14 -5.66
N LEU A 287 -0.07 1.00 -5.54
CA LEU A 287 0.59 -0.12 -4.86
C LEU A 287 1.10 0.23 -3.45
N TYR A 288 0.91 1.47 -2.97
CA TYR A 288 1.27 1.85 -1.62
C TYR A 288 0.12 1.58 -0.65
N LEU A 289 0.43 0.97 0.49
CA LEU A 289 -0.48 0.92 1.63
C LEU A 289 -0.30 2.20 2.44
N ILE A 290 -1.35 2.99 2.54
CA ILE A 290 -1.34 4.30 3.20
C ILE A 290 -2.11 4.20 4.51
N THR A 291 -1.56 4.75 5.59
CA THR A 291 -2.25 4.94 6.86
C THR A 291 -2.46 6.41 7.15
N GLN A 292 -3.56 6.74 7.82
CA GLN A 292 -3.80 8.07 8.36
C GLN A 292 -3.26 8.14 9.79
N ALA A 293 -2.32 9.06 10.04
CA ALA A 293 -1.85 9.37 11.39
C ALA A 293 -2.03 10.86 11.67
N SER A 294 -2.19 11.22 12.95
CA SER A 294 -2.33 12.62 13.35
C SER A 294 -1.04 13.12 14.01
N PHE A 295 -0.56 14.27 13.54
CA PHE A 295 0.45 15.08 14.19
C PHE A 295 -0.22 16.37 14.68
N GLU A 296 -0.22 16.60 15.99
CA GLU A 296 -1.02 17.65 16.62
C GLU A 296 -2.49 17.57 16.18
N ARG A 297 -3.02 18.60 15.50
CA ARG A 297 -4.38 18.67 14.97
C ARG A 297 -4.52 18.22 13.50
N HIS A 298 -3.42 17.86 12.87
CA HIS A 298 -3.39 17.55 11.43
C HIS A 298 -3.46 16.03 11.21
N ALA A 299 -4.48 15.57 10.49
CA ALA A 299 -4.55 14.21 9.99
C ALA A 299 -3.75 14.13 8.67
N LEU A 300 -2.73 13.31 8.65
CA LEU A 300 -1.75 13.24 7.58
C LEU A 300 -1.64 11.82 7.04
N PRO A 301 -1.58 11.62 5.72
CA PRO A 301 -1.35 10.30 5.12
C PRO A 301 0.16 9.96 5.09
N PHE A 302 0.48 8.73 5.50
CA PHE A 302 1.82 8.16 5.48
C PHE A 302 1.80 6.81 4.78
N VAL A 303 2.89 6.43 4.14
CA VAL A 303 3.09 5.04 3.71
C VAL A 303 3.24 4.17 4.95
N LEU A 304 2.61 2.99 4.97
CA LEU A 304 2.74 1.98 6.02
C LEU A 304 3.58 0.82 5.49
N ASP A 305 4.76 0.65 6.07
CA ASP A 305 5.80 -0.24 5.56
C ASP A 305 6.35 -1.11 6.70
N THR A 306 5.81 -2.30 6.87
CA THR A 306 6.27 -3.23 7.93
C THR A 306 7.64 -3.84 7.65
N GLY A 307 8.17 -3.70 6.43
CA GLY A 307 9.53 -4.09 6.07
C GLY A 307 10.59 -3.04 6.42
N ALA A 308 10.19 -1.78 6.61
CA ALA A 308 11.11 -0.73 7.05
C ALA A 308 11.44 -0.87 8.53
N ALA A 309 12.73 -1.02 8.85
CA ALA A 309 13.21 -1.14 10.22
C ALA A 309 13.02 0.17 11.02
N THR A 310 13.10 1.30 10.33
CA THR A 310 12.98 2.66 10.89
C THR A 310 12.00 3.49 10.08
N SER A 311 11.23 4.31 10.78
CA SER A 311 10.33 5.27 10.16
C SER A 311 11.08 6.53 9.73
N GLU A 312 10.65 7.12 8.60
CA GLU A 312 11.25 8.32 8.04
C GLU A 312 10.16 9.34 7.70
N LEU A 313 10.40 10.58 8.05
CA LEU A 313 9.54 11.69 7.66
C LEU A 313 10.09 12.33 6.38
N TRP A 314 9.21 12.73 5.49
CA TRP A 314 9.60 13.31 4.20
C TRP A 314 9.52 14.85 4.21
N PRO A 315 10.09 15.55 3.22
CA PRO A 315 10.18 17.01 3.23
C PRO A 315 8.87 17.74 3.48
N LYS A 316 7.75 17.16 3.01
CA LYS A 316 6.41 17.69 3.23
C LYS A 316 6.04 17.82 4.71
N PHE A 317 6.56 16.93 5.57
CA PHE A 317 6.32 16.96 7.01
C PHE A 317 6.93 18.20 7.68
N ALA A 318 8.09 18.67 7.21
CA ALA A 318 8.72 19.88 7.73
C ALA A 318 7.79 21.11 7.64
N GLY A 319 6.92 21.13 6.61
CA GLY A 319 5.94 22.21 6.45
C GLY A 319 4.86 22.24 7.54
N VAL A 320 4.49 21.10 8.10
CA VAL A 320 3.50 20.99 9.20
C VAL A 320 4.18 21.18 10.55
N ALA A 321 5.43 20.72 10.68
CA ALA A 321 6.21 20.76 11.91
C ALA A 321 7.15 21.99 12.01
N ARG A 322 6.84 23.10 11.32
CA ARG A 322 7.74 24.28 11.19
C ARG A 322 8.27 24.80 12.51
N ASP A 323 7.42 24.92 13.51
CA ASP A 323 7.81 25.46 14.82
C ASP A 323 8.72 24.49 15.56
N LEU A 324 8.46 23.20 15.48
CA LEU A 324 9.29 22.16 16.06
C LEU A 324 10.68 22.12 15.38
N VAL A 325 10.70 22.16 14.05
CA VAL A 325 11.95 22.22 13.24
C VAL A 325 12.78 23.44 13.61
N ARG A 326 12.16 24.62 13.71
CA ARG A 326 12.86 25.87 14.07
C ARG A 326 13.40 25.82 15.48
N LYS A 327 12.67 25.25 16.45
CA LYS A 327 13.02 25.21 17.88
C LYS A 327 14.10 24.19 18.21
N SER A 328 14.07 23.02 17.60
CA SER A 328 14.86 21.86 18.02
C SER A 328 15.44 21.01 16.88
N GLY A 329 15.28 21.45 15.63
CA GLY A 329 15.84 20.76 14.49
C GLY A 329 17.35 20.98 14.37
N THR A 330 18.11 19.91 14.21
CA THR A 330 19.54 19.92 13.90
C THR A 330 19.81 19.26 12.57
N HIS A 331 20.89 19.64 11.90
CA HIS A 331 21.27 19.04 10.62
C HIS A 331 22.04 17.74 10.86
N GLU A 332 21.71 16.70 10.11
CA GLU A 332 22.34 15.39 10.22
C GLU A 332 22.36 14.67 8.86
N SER A 333 23.29 13.72 8.70
CA SER A 333 23.26 12.74 7.59
C SER A 333 22.61 11.46 8.08
N HIS A 334 21.51 11.05 7.46
CA HIS A 334 20.77 9.83 7.78
C HIS A 334 20.98 8.76 6.70
N THR A 335 21.18 7.50 7.11
CA THR A 335 21.36 6.38 6.20
C THR A 335 20.05 5.61 6.07
N VAL A 336 19.55 5.51 4.85
CA VAL A 336 18.41 4.65 4.49
C VAL A 336 18.95 3.36 3.90
N ILE A 337 18.43 2.25 4.39
CA ILE A 337 18.80 0.90 3.95
C ILE A 337 17.69 0.35 3.08
N GLY A 338 18.02 0.05 1.82
CA GLY A 338 17.11 -0.59 0.88
C GLY A 338 17.69 -1.91 0.35
N MET A 339 16.92 -2.61 -0.47
CA MET A 339 17.35 -3.88 -1.07
C MET A 339 18.57 -3.70 -1.99
N GLY A 340 18.75 -2.53 -2.61
CA GLY A 340 19.90 -2.18 -3.44
C GLY A 340 21.11 -1.68 -2.66
N GLY A 341 21.06 -1.66 -1.32
CA GLY A 341 22.15 -1.19 -0.45
C GLY A 341 21.81 0.07 0.34
N ASN A 342 22.84 0.69 0.87
CA ASN A 342 22.71 1.84 1.77
C ASN A 342 22.87 3.15 1.00
N GLN A 343 22.03 4.14 1.29
CA GLN A 343 22.15 5.49 0.75
C GLN A 343 22.07 6.54 1.87
N LYS A 344 22.95 7.55 1.81
CA LYS A 344 22.98 8.66 2.76
C LYS A 344 22.14 9.82 2.25
N PHE A 345 21.33 10.36 3.12
CA PHE A 345 20.48 11.54 2.86
C PHE A 345 20.75 12.61 3.90
N GLU A 346 20.68 13.85 3.46
CA GLU A 346 20.62 14.98 4.35
C GLU A 346 19.26 15.00 5.06
N ALA A 347 19.28 15.13 6.38
CA ALA A 347 18.09 15.13 7.20
C ALA A 347 18.09 16.27 8.24
N THR A 348 16.91 16.61 8.71
CA THR A 348 16.72 17.36 9.94
C THR A 348 16.37 16.37 11.04
N LEU A 349 17.23 16.29 12.05
CA LEU A 349 17.00 15.52 13.25
C LEU A 349 16.13 16.31 14.22
N LEU A 350 15.05 15.67 14.67
CA LEU A 350 14.21 16.16 15.77
C LEU A 350 14.35 15.19 16.97
N PRO A 351 14.47 15.70 18.21
CA PRO A 351 14.57 14.82 19.38
C PRO A 351 13.40 13.87 19.52
N LYS A 352 12.19 14.34 19.18
CA LYS A 352 10.98 13.54 19.31
C LYS A 352 9.86 14.08 18.42
N VAL A 353 9.15 13.16 17.74
CA VAL A 353 7.86 13.42 17.08
C VAL A 353 6.86 12.39 17.58
N VAL A 354 5.69 12.83 18.03
CA VAL A 354 4.60 11.95 18.47
C VAL A 354 3.52 11.95 17.40
N LEU A 355 3.14 10.76 16.96
CA LEU A 355 2.06 10.51 16.03
C LEU A 355 0.95 9.71 16.71
N ASN A 356 -0.32 10.05 16.44
CA ASN A 356 -1.44 9.23 16.84
C ASN A 356 -1.92 8.42 15.63
N LEU A 357 -1.84 7.10 15.71
CA LEU A 357 -2.27 6.21 14.64
C LEU A 357 -2.87 4.92 15.23
N GLY A 358 -3.85 4.36 14.56
CA GLY A 358 -4.45 3.09 14.94
C GLY A 358 -5.04 3.06 16.36
N GLY A 359 -5.40 4.22 16.93
CA GLY A 359 -5.93 4.33 18.29
C GLY A 359 -4.89 4.49 19.40
N MET A 360 -3.60 4.68 19.04
CA MET A 360 -2.49 4.81 20.00
C MET A 360 -1.59 6.00 19.65
N SER A 361 -0.97 6.62 20.65
CA SER A 361 0.14 7.54 20.47
C SER A 361 1.46 6.78 20.45
N ALA A 362 2.26 6.97 19.40
CA ALA A 362 3.58 6.39 19.26
C ALA A 362 4.62 7.48 18.93
N ALA A 363 5.86 7.30 19.36
CA ALA A 363 6.90 8.30 19.24
C ALA A 363 8.05 7.84 18.35
N LEU A 364 8.43 8.68 17.39
CA LEU A 364 9.73 8.60 16.73
C LEU A 364 10.74 9.35 17.60
N GLN A 365 11.79 8.66 18.06
CA GLN A 365 12.77 9.23 18.98
C GLN A 365 14.13 8.55 18.78
N PRO A 366 15.07 9.19 18.05
CA PRO A 366 14.88 10.45 17.32
C PRO A 366 13.99 10.31 16.06
N ALA A 367 13.57 11.44 15.50
CA ALA A 367 12.85 11.50 14.24
C ALA A 367 13.69 12.19 13.16
N HIS A 368 13.76 11.59 11.96
CA HIS A 368 14.51 12.14 10.84
C HIS A 368 13.54 12.68 9.79
N ILE A 369 13.67 13.95 9.42
CA ILE A 369 12.99 14.55 8.29
C ILE A 369 13.98 14.65 7.14
N LEU A 370 13.83 13.84 6.09
CA LEU A 370 14.68 13.87 4.93
C LEU A 370 14.53 15.20 4.18
N LYS A 371 15.64 15.77 3.68
CA LYS A 371 15.60 17.04 2.93
C LYS A 371 15.24 16.87 1.46
N THR A 372 15.46 15.68 0.92
CA THR A 372 15.14 15.35 -0.47
C THR A 372 14.05 14.28 -0.54
N GLN A 373 13.25 14.38 -1.57
CA GLN A 373 12.23 13.39 -1.87
C GLN A 373 12.86 12.19 -2.57
N GLN A 374 12.65 11.01 -2.04
CA GLN A 374 13.21 9.78 -2.60
C GLN A 374 12.40 9.21 -3.76
N ARG A 375 11.08 9.39 -3.74
CA ARG A 375 10.13 8.86 -4.73
C ARG A 375 9.00 9.85 -4.97
N ASP A 376 8.23 9.62 -6.03
CA ASP A 376 7.03 10.38 -6.33
C ASP A 376 6.00 10.38 -5.20
N ALA A 377 5.93 9.28 -4.42
CA ALA A 377 5.14 9.19 -3.20
C ALA A 377 5.38 10.35 -2.21
N GLY A 378 6.59 10.87 -2.12
CA GLY A 378 6.92 12.03 -1.29
C GLY A 378 6.26 13.35 -1.73
N LYS A 379 5.70 13.41 -2.95
CA LYS A 379 4.85 14.55 -3.37
C LYS A 379 3.53 14.56 -2.61
N TRP A 380 3.02 13.39 -2.23
CA TRP A 380 1.67 13.22 -1.70
C TRP A 380 1.64 12.91 -0.21
N PHE A 381 2.61 12.13 0.29
CA PHE A 381 2.64 11.61 1.65
C PHE A 381 3.69 12.31 2.52
N TYR A 382 3.58 12.12 3.84
CA TYR A 382 4.38 12.84 4.83
C TYR A 382 5.55 12.02 5.37
N GLY A 383 5.65 10.74 5.00
CA GLY A 383 6.74 9.86 5.43
C GLY A 383 6.40 8.39 5.18
N ASN A 384 7.34 7.54 5.57
CA ASN A 384 7.24 6.09 5.62
C ASN A 384 7.24 5.63 7.09
N LEU A 385 6.17 5.00 7.55
CA LEU A 385 6.06 4.51 8.93
C LEU A 385 6.43 3.03 8.97
N GLY A 386 7.52 2.74 9.64
CA GLY A 386 8.12 1.43 9.77
C GLY A 386 7.67 0.64 10.99
N ILE A 387 8.32 -0.51 11.15
CA ILE A 387 8.02 -1.45 12.24
C ILE A 387 8.44 -0.89 13.62
N ASP A 388 9.41 0.02 13.70
CA ASP A 388 9.87 0.70 14.92
C ASP A 388 8.74 1.41 15.66
N LEU A 389 7.81 2.00 14.91
CA LEU A 389 6.66 2.70 15.44
C LEU A 389 5.56 1.70 15.87
N LEU A 390 5.33 0.67 15.07
CA LEU A 390 4.33 -0.36 15.35
C LEU A 390 4.72 -1.24 16.56
N ARG A 391 6.01 -1.54 16.75
CA ARG A 391 6.53 -2.31 17.89
C ARG A 391 6.32 -1.66 19.27
N GLN A 392 5.91 -0.38 19.32
CA GLN A 392 5.55 0.28 20.56
C GLN A 392 4.21 -0.22 21.11
N ALA A 393 3.36 -0.80 20.27
CA ALA A 393 2.11 -1.43 20.68
C ALA A 393 2.33 -2.84 21.26
N GLN A 394 1.41 -3.30 22.10
CA GLN A 394 1.38 -4.68 22.59
C GLN A 394 0.86 -5.65 21.53
N SER A 395 -0.07 -5.19 20.71
CA SER A 395 -0.47 -5.89 19.48
C SER A 395 -0.88 -4.90 18.40
N VAL A 396 -0.70 -5.33 17.15
CA VAL A 396 -1.05 -4.57 15.95
C VAL A 396 -1.95 -5.41 15.08
N THR A 397 -3.03 -4.83 14.57
CA THR A 397 -3.90 -5.47 13.59
C THR A 397 -3.98 -4.63 12.33
N ILE A 398 -3.66 -5.23 11.18
CA ILE A 398 -3.97 -4.70 9.85
C ILE A 398 -5.09 -5.55 9.27
N ASN A 399 -6.22 -4.92 8.97
CA ASN A 399 -7.38 -5.61 8.41
C ASN A 399 -7.69 -5.06 7.01
N PHE A 400 -7.36 -5.84 5.99
CA PHE A 400 -7.58 -5.47 4.58
C PHE A 400 -9.05 -5.59 4.14
N LYS A 401 -9.93 -6.24 4.94
CA LYS A 401 -11.37 -6.35 4.63
C LYS A 401 -12.14 -5.12 5.07
N THR A 402 -11.73 -4.53 6.20
CA THR A 402 -12.32 -3.30 6.76
C THR A 402 -11.48 -2.06 6.49
N MET A 403 -10.26 -2.25 5.97
CA MET A 403 -9.26 -1.21 5.73
C MET A 403 -8.94 -0.43 7.01
N THR A 404 -8.59 -1.17 8.06
CA THR A 404 -8.27 -0.59 9.38
C THR A 404 -6.92 -1.07 9.89
N LEU A 405 -6.16 -0.11 10.45
CA LEU A 405 -5.01 -0.34 11.31
C LEU A 405 -5.43 -0.08 12.76
N GLN A 406 -5.11 -0.99 13.66
CA GLN A 406 -5.40 -0.86 15.09
C GLN A 406 -4.16 -1.24 15.90
N LEU A 407 -3.79 -0.38 16.84
CA LEU A 407 -2.70 -0.58 17.78
C LEU A 407 -3.27 -0.64 19.20
N TYR A 408 -2.86 -1.65 19.96
CA TYR A 408 -3.39 -1.88 21.32
C TYR A 408 -2.28 -1.88 22.34
N ASN A 409 -2.52 -1.21 23.46
CA ASN A 409 -1.76 -1.38 24.71
C ASN A 409 -2.38 -2.49 25.58
N ALA A 410 -1.63 -3.04 26.52
CA ALA A 410 -2.10 -4.13 27.39
C ALA A 410 -3.41 -3.79 28.15
N ILE A 411 -3.61 -2.53 28.50
CA ILE A 411 -4.81 -1.99 29.18
C ILE A 411 -6.05 -2.12 28.28
N ASP A 412 -5.93 -1.81 26.98
CA ASP A 412 -7.07 -1.81 26.05
C ASP A 412 -7.60 -3.23 25.75
N ARG A 413 -6.73 -4.27 25.87
CA ARG A 413 -7.13 -5.66 25.67
C ARG A 413 -8.05 -6.19 26.77
N ARG A 414 -7.92 -5.69 28.03
CA ARG A 414 -8.75 -6.12 29.17
C ARG A 414 -10.16 -5.52 29.14
N MET A 415 -10.32 -4.30 28.59
CA MET A 415 -11.61 -3.62 28.50
C MET A 415 -12.52 -4.14 27.38
N ARG A 416 -12.01 -4.94 26.44
CA ARG A 416 -12.79 -5.54 25.34
C ARG A 416 -13.20 -7.01 25.56
N ARG A 417 -12.91 -7.58 26.73
CA ARG A 417 -13.32 -8.94 27.14
C ARG A 417 -14.51 -8.93 28.11
N GLU A 418 -15.04 -7.76 28.44
CA GLU A 418 -16.31 -7.54 29.13
C GLU A 418 -17.39 -7.04 28.14
#